data_31f55194a8684c90677b67ff2f779e84
#
_entry.id   31f55194a8684c90677b67ff2f779e84
#
_cell.length_a   1.000
_cell.length_b   1.000
_cell.length_c   1.000
_cell.angle_alpha   90.00
_cell.angle_beta   90.00
_cell.angle_gamma   90.00
#
_symmetry.space_group_name_H-M   'P 1'
#
loop_
_entity.id
_entity.type
_entity.pdbx_description
1 polymer ?
#
loop_
_entity_poly.entity_id
_entity_poly.type
_entity_poly.pdbx_seq_one_letter_code
_entity_poly.pdbx_strand_id
1 'polypeptide(L)'
;MSNMSVADVEAAPQEPEATDAQALIDRQGDVAADYLEGLLDILDLDGDIEIEVQPGRSVVSVVESNAGELQVLVGQDGAVLAALQDLTRLAVTTQTGARAHVNLDIAGHRASKRDALRKVGLAAAAEAKETGLPVKMAAMSAFERKVIHDAVAEAGLTSESEGTEPQRYVVVNP
;
A
#
# COMPACT_ATOMS: atom_id res chain seq x y z
N MET A 1 -41.69 56.35 16.13
CA MET A 1 -42.12 54.99 15.78
C MET A 1 -41.34 54.59 14.51
N SER A 2 -40.22 53.93 14.67
CA SER A 2 -39.54 53.33 13.56
C SER A 2 -38.68 52.20 14.12
N ASN A 3 -39.12 51.02 13.80
CA ASN A 3 -38.51 49.78 14.19
C ASN A 3 -37.39 49.47 13.17
N MET A 4 -36.14 49.48 13.64
CA MET A 4 -35.00 49.10 12.87
C MET A 4 -34.73 47.62 13.14
N SER A 5 -35.10 46.80 12.19
CA SER A 5 -34.77 45.37 12.16
C SER A 5 -33.29 45.22 11.82
N VAL A 6 -32.52 44.72 12.78
CA VAL A 6 -31.16 44.29 12.56
C VAL A 6 -31.24 42.92 11.92
N ALA A 7 -30.85 42.83 10.65
CA ALA A 7 -30.68 41.56 9.97
C ALA A 7 -29.41 40.87 10.53
N ASP A 8 -29.61 39.80 11.28
CA ASP A 8 -28.58 38.87 11.61
C ASP A 8 -28.05 38.24 10.30
N VAL A 9 -26.81 38.59 9.97
CA VAL A 9 -26.07 37.88 8.97
C VAL A 9 -25.47 36.64 9.66
N GLU A 10 -26.23 35.56 9.56
CA GLU A 10 -25.78 34.24 9.96
C GLU A 10 -24.62 33.84 9.04
N ALA A 11 -23.39 33.93 9.55
CA ALA A 11 -22.19 33.45 8.86
C ALA A 11 -22.31 31.94 8.75
N ALA A 12 -22.42 31.45 7.50
CA ALA A 12 -22.34 30.01 7.20
C ALA A 12 -21.03 29.44 7.76
N PRO A 13 -21.05 28.29 8.40
CA PRO A 13 -19.83 27.64 8.88
C PRO A 13 -18.96 27.30 7.68
N GLN A 14 -17.77 27.90 7.63
CA GLN A 14 -16.73 27.54 6.69
C GLN A 14 -16.27 26.12 7.03
N GLU A 15 -16.09 25.30 6.01
CA GLU A 15 -15.59 23.94 6.11
C GLU A 15 -14.11 23.91 6.56
N PRO A 16 -13.78 23.74 7.87
CA PRO A 16 -12.40 23.58 8.33
C PRO A 16 -11.92 22.13 8.28
N GLU A 17 -12.83 21.16 8.15
CA GLU A 17 -12.51 19.74 8.35
C GLU A 17 -11.62 19.11 7.26
N ALA A 18 -11.73 19.52 6.00
CA ALA A 18 -10.90 18.94 4.92
C ALA A 18 -9.44 19.42 4.96
N THR A 19 -9.22 20.67 5.34
CA THR A 19 -7.88 21.28 5.43
C THR A 19 -7.09 20.71 6.61
N ASP A 20 -7.74 20.51 7.76
CA ASP A 20 -7.11 19.96 8.97
C ASP A 20 -6.78 18.47 8.78
N ALA A 21 -7.64 17.71 8.11
CA ALA A 21 -7.40 16.31 7.80
C ALA A 21 -6.20 16.14 6.83
N GLN A 22 -6.10 17.02 5.83
CA GLN A 22 -4.99 17.01 4.89
C GLN A 22 -3.67 17.38 5.60
N ALA A 23 -3.66 18.42 6.39
CA ALA A 23 -2.50 18.83 7.18
C ALA A 23 -2.01 17.73 8.16
N LEU A 24 -2.96 16.96 8.71
CA LEU A 24 -2.61 15.80 9.53
C LEU A 24 -1.93 14.70 8.71
N ILE A 25 -2.43 14.40 7.51
CA ILE A 25 -1.84 13.39 6.61
C ILE A 25 -0.43 13.80 6.20
N ASP A 26 -0.22 15.07 5.83
CA ASP A 26 1.09 15.61 5.47
C ASP A 26 2.07 15.46 6.64
N ARG A 27 1.67 15.90 7.84
CA ARG A 27 2.48 15.75 9.06
C ARG A 27 2.79 14.29 9.39
N GLN A 28 1.86 13.38 9.14
CA GLN A 28 2.09 11.94 9.35
C GLN A 28 3.14 11.38 8.37
N GLY A 29 3.17 11.89 7.15
CA GLY A 29 4.21 11.58 6.17
C GLY A 29 5.59 12.03 6.64
N ASP A 30 5.71 13.29 7.10
CA ASP A 30 6.97 13.84 7.60
C ASP A 30 7.51 13.06 8.82
N VAL A 31 6.65 12.77 9.79
CA VAL A 31 7.01 11.97 10.98
C VAL A 31 7.47 10.56 10.60
N ALA A 32 6.85 9.96 9.60
CA ALA A 32 7.26 8.65 9.11
C ALA A 32 8.61 8.70 8.40
N ALA A 33 8.87 9.76 7.61
CA ALA A 33 10.15 9.99 6.96
C ALA A 33 11.28 10.17 7.98
N ASP A 34 11.10 11.06 8.96
CA ASP A 34 12.08 11.28 10.05
C ASP A 34 12.43 9.97 10.78
N TYR A 35 11.42 9.13 11.06
CA TYR A 35 11.63 7.83 11.70
C TYR A 35 12.46 6.88 10.83
N LEU A 36 12.21 6.85 9.53
CA LEU A 36 12.91 5.99 8.57
C LEU A 36 14.32 6.48 8.29
N GLU A 37 14.55 7.80 8.19
CA GLU A 37 15.87 8.41 8.09
C GLU A 37 16.74 8.00 9.28
N GLY A 38 16.21 8.15 10.51
CA GLY A 38 16.91 7.73 11.71
C GLY A 38 17.21 6.21 11.74
N LEU A 39 16.35 5.39 11.15
CA LEU A 39 16.60 3.95 11.03
C LEU A 39 17.71 3.64 10.03
N LEU A 40 17.71 4.31 8.86
CA LEU A 40 18.75 4.14 7.84
C LEU A 40 20.11 4.55 8.38
N ASP A 41 20.18 5.68 9.07
CA ASP A 41 21.40 6.17 9.74
C ASP A 41 21.98 5.15 10.75
N ILE A 42 21.13 4.55 11.60
CA ILE A 42 21.56 3.56 12.60
C ILE A 42 22.08 2.30 11.92
N LEU A 43 21.53 1.91 10.77
CA LEU A 43 21.89 0.71 10.04
C LEU A 43 23.03 0.93 9.04
N ASP A 44 23.51 2.16 8.87
CA ASP A 44 24.51 2.55 7.87
C ASP A 44 24.09 2.14 6.44
N LEU A 45 22.84 2.43 6.10
CA LEU A 45 22.23 2.13 4.80
C LEU A 45 21.92 3.41 4.03
N ASP A 46 22.26 3.43 2.74
CA ASP A 46 21.95 4.53 1.84
C ASP A 46 20.59 4.37 1.18
N GLY A 47 19.76 5.40 1.25
CA GLY A 47 18.45 5.44 0.59
C GLY A 47 17.84 6.82 0.64
N ASP A 48 17.14 7.19 -0.44
CA ASP A 48 16.38 8.42 -0.52
C ASP A 48 14.94 8.19 -0.05
N ILE A 49 14.38 9.14 0.72
CA ILE A 49 13.00 9.05 1.18
C ILE A 49 12.13 9.97 0.34
N GLU A 50 11.09 9.39 -0.25
CA GLU A 50 10.07 10.08 -1.02
C GLU A 50 8.72 10.00 -0.30
N ILE A 51 8.02 11.12 -0.19
CA ILE A 51 6.68 11.21 0.39
C ILE A 51 5.69 11.56 -0.73
N GLU A 52 4.71 10.70 -0.94
CA GLU A 52 3.57 10.94 -1.83
C GLU A 52 2.30 11.02 -1.00
N VAL A 53 1.55 12.10 -1.16
CA VAL A 53 0.24 12.25 -0.51
C VAL A 53 -0.86 11.77 -1.44
N GLN A 54 -1.59 10.77 -0.99
CA GLN A 54 -2.75 10.19 -1.68
C GLN A 54 -4.03 10.51 -0.91
N PRO A 55 -5.22 10.39 -1.52
CA PRO A 55 -6.48 10.61 -0.83
C PRO A 55 -6.58 9.75 0.46
N GLY A 56 -6.59 10.44 1.61
CA GLY A 56 -6.75 9.85 2.93
C GLY A 56 -5.51 9.16 3.53
N ARG A 57 -4.30 9.28 2.94
CA ARG A 57 -3.07 8.68 3.48
C ARG A 57 -1.81 9.27 2.86
N SER A 58 -0.69 9.15 3.56
CA SER A 58 0.65 9.34 3.01
C SER A 58 1.26 8.00 2.61
N VAL A 59 2.02 7.97 1.53
CA VAL A 59 2.86 6.86 1.10
C VAL A 59 4.31 7.33 1.22
N VAL A 60 5.08 6.67 2.07
CA VAL A 60 6.51 6.94 2.24
C VAL A 60 7.29 5.81 1.60
N SER A 61 8.14 6.15 0.67
CA SER A 61 8.95 5.20 -0.09
C SER A 61 10.43 5.42 0.20
N VAL A 62 11.14 4.35 0.53
CA VAL A 62 12.60 4.35 0.62
C VAL A 62 13.15 3.81 -0.69
N VAL A 63 13.83 4.67 -1.43
CA VAL A 63 14.39 4.36 -2.76
C VAL A 63 15.86 3.99 -2.62
N GLU A 64 16.29 2.90 -3.24
CA GLU A 64 17.68 2.46 -3.20
C GLU A 64 18.60 3.40 -3.98
N SER A 65 19.70 3.79 -3.37
CA SER A 65 20.82 4.43 -4.07
C SER A 65 21.67 3.37 -4.82
N ASN A 66 21.81 2.19 -4.23
CA ASN A 66 22.51 1.04 -4.80
C ASN A 66 21.59 -0.18 -4.83
N ALA A 67 21.49 -0.84 -5.97
CA ALA A 67 20.57 -1.96 -6.17
C ALA A 67 20.84 -3.13 -5.19
N GLY A 68 19.82 -3.52 -4.45
CA GLY A 68 19.85 -4.64 -3.50
C GLY A 68 20.30 -4.31 -2.09
N GLU A 69 20.73 -3.08 -1.80
CA GLU A 69 21.20 -2.67 -0.49
C GLU A 69 20.08 -2.68 0.56
N LEU A 70 18.88 -2.25 0.17
CA LEU A 70 17.72 -2.21 1.06
C LEU A 70 16.95 -3.55 1.16
N GLN A 71 17.42 -4.63 0.53
CA GLN A 71 16.74 -5.93 0.60
C GLN A 71 16.67 -6.51 2.02
N VAL A 72 17.61 -6.14 2.89
CA VAL A 72 17.57 -6.50 4.31
C VAL A 72 16.35 -5.92 5.02
N LEU A 73 15.89 -4.74 4.61
CA LEU A 73 14.69 -4.08 5.15
C LEU A 73 13.38 -4.59 4.53
N VAL A 74 13.45 -5.26 3.42
CA VAL A 74 12.32 -5.98 2.82
C VAL A 74 12.17 -7.35 3.48
N GLY A 75 13.26 -8.09 3.62
CA GLY A 75 13.28 -9.44 4.17
C GLY A 75 12.62 -10.48 3.27
N GLN A 76 12.62 -11.73 3.73
CA GLN A 76 11.99 -12.82 2.99
C GLN A 76 10.48 -12.55 2.84
N ASP A 77 9.99 -12.59 1.60
CA ASP A 77 8.57 -12.36 1.23
C ASP A 77 7.98 -11.02 1.74
N GLY A 78 8.82 -10.05 2.11
CA GLY A 78 8.40 -8.76 2.64
C GLY A 78 8.07 -8.78 4.15
N ALA A 79 8.55 -9.77 4.89
CA ALA A 79 8.26 -9.90 6.33
C ALA A 79 8.86 -8.77 7.15
N VAL A 80 10.10 -8.33 6.84
CA VAL A 80 10.73 -7.19 7.53
C VAL A 80 10.00 -5.89 7.17
N LEU A 81 9.66 -5.69 5.89
CA LEU A 81 8.86 -4.54 5.45
C LEU A 81 7.52 -4.45 6.18
N ALA A 82 6.84 -5.59 6.39
CA ALA A 82 5.58 -5.62 7.13
C ALA A 82 5.77 -5.18 8.59
N ALA A 83 6.81 -5.68 9.26
CA ALA A 83 7.13 -5.29 10.64
C ALA A 83 7.53 -3.79 10.73
N LEU A 84 8.33 -3.30 9.79
CA LEU A 84 8.68 -1.87 9.70
C LEU A 84 7.47 -0.99 9.44
N GLN A 85 6.53 -1.43 8.62
CA GLN A 85 5.25 -0.72 8.41
C GLN A 85 4.49 -0.54 9.74
N ASP A 86 4.46 -1.57 10.60
CA ASP A 86 3.76 -1.50 11.89
C ASP A 86 4.51 -0.60 12.88
N LEU A 87 5.84 -0.67 12.92
CA LEU A 87 6.68 0.21 13.75
C LEU A 87 6.57 1.68 13.32
N THR A 88 6.60 1.96 12.02
CA THR A 88 6.40 3.31 11.47
C THR A 88 5.04 3.87 11.86
N ARG A 89 3.97 3.08 11.76
CA ARG A 89 2.63 3.48 12.21
C ARG A 89 2.56 3.76 13.70
N LEU A 90 3.25 2.96 14.50
CA LEU A 90 3.32 3.19 15.95
C LEU A 90 4.06 4.50 16.28
N ALA A 91 5.19 4.76 15.63
CA ALA A 91 5.94 6.02 15.77
C ALA A 91 5.08 7.22 15.40
N VAL A 92 4.41 7.18 14.24
CA VAL A 92 3.49 8.23 13.77
C VAL A 92 2.35 8.45 14.76
N THR A 93 1.70 7.38 15.23
CA THR A 93 0.60 7.48 16.20
C THR A 93 1.07 8.10 17.51
N THR A 94 2.26 7.73 17.98
CA THR A 94 2.83 8.24 19.23
C THR A 94 3.15 9.74 19.14
N GLN A 95 3.69 10.19 18.00
CA GLN A 95 4.08 11.60 17.82
C GLN A 95 2.91 12.52 17.46
N THR A 96 1.94 12.03 16.68
CA THR A 96 0.80 12.85 16.23
C THR A 96 -0.42 12.77 17.15
N GLY A 97 -0.50 11.77 18.03
CA GLY A 97 -1.64 11.50 18.87
C GLY A 97 -2.87 11.00 18.12
N ALA A 98 -2.76 10.74 16.81
CA ALA A 98 -3.85 10.33 15.94
C ALA A 98 -3.53 8.98 15.29
N ARG A 99 -4.58 8.29 14.82
CA ARG A 99 -4.40 7.04 14.06
C ARG A 99 -3.56 7.30 12.80
N ALA A 100 -2.52 6.50 12.60
CA ALA A 100 -1.64 6.63 11.45
C ALA A 100 -2.32 6.18 10.15
N HIS A 101 -2.27 7.05 9.15
CA HIS A 101 -2.69 6.82 7.77
C HIS A 101 -1.47 6.84 6.84
N VAL A 102 -0.49 6.00 7.14
CA VAL A 102 0.80 5.92 6.43
C VAL A 102 1.00 4.51 5.87
N ASN A 103 1.45 4.45 4.62
CA ASN A 103 1.93 3.25 3.97
C ASN A 103 3.42 3.40 3.68
N LEU A 104 4.18 2.33 3.96
CA LEU A 104 5.60 2.23 3.67
C LEU A 104 5.82 1.34 2.45
N ASP A 105 6.69 1.74 1.53
CA ASP A 105 7.29 0.88 0.53
C ASP A 105 8.82 1.00 0.59
N ILE A 106 9.54 -0.07 0.29
CA ILE A 106 11.01 -0.11 0.29
C ILE A 106 11.46 -0.75 -1.01
N ALA A 107 12.36 -0.07 -1.72
CA ALA A 107 12.94 -0.52 -2.99
C ALA A 107 11.90 -0.93 -4.03
N GLY A 108 10.72 -0.33 -4.03
CA GLY A 108 9.64 -0.67 -4.96
C GLY A 108 9.11 -2.11 -4.80
N HIS A 109 9.30 -2.73 -3.63
CA HIS A 109 8.98 -4.14 -3.38
C HIS A 109 7.55 -4.51 -3.75
N ARG A 110 6.57 -3.64 -3.42
CA ARG A 110 5.16 -3.92 -3.70
C ARG A 110 4.85 -3.91 -5.20
N ALA A 111 5.46 -3.01 -5.95
CA ALA A 111 5.32 -2.95 -7.41
C ALA A 111 5.98 -4.17 -8.05
N SER A 112 7.22 -4.48 -7.69
CA SER A 112 7.97 -5.64 -8.18
C SER A 112 7.25 -6.96 -7.89
N LYS A 113 6.70 -7.12 -6.69
CA LYS A 113 5.91 -8.31 -6.32
C LYS A 113 4.64 -8.43 -7.15
N ARG A 114 3.94 -7.31 -7.39
CA ARG A 114 2.74 -7.30 -8.24
C ARG A 114 3.06 -7.69 -9.67
N ASP A 115 4.14 -7.15 -10.24
CA ASP A 115 4.58 -7.46 -11.60
C ASP A 115 5.00 -8.93 -11.76
N ALA A 116 5.70 -9.49 -10.77
CA ALA A 116 6.04 -10.90 -10.74
C ALA A 116 4.78 -11.79 -10.71
N LEU A 117 3.83 -11.48 -9.85
CA LEU A 117 2.55 -12.19 -9.74
C LEU A 117 1.71 -12.07 -11.03
N ARG A 118 1.69 -10.87 -11.64
CA ARG A 118 1.00 -10.67 -12.92
C ARG A 118 1.58 -11.56 -14.01
N LYS A 119 2.92 -11.67 -14.11
CA LYS A 119 3.57 -12.59 -15.05
C LYS A 119 3.18 -14.04 -14.81
N VAL A 120 3.13 -14.46 -13.55
CA VAL A 120 2.69 -15.82 -13.17
C VAL A 120 1.22 -16.06 -13.55
N GLY A 121 0.34 -15.09 -13.30
CA GLY A 121 -1.08 -15.18 -13.69
C GLY A 121 -1.28 -15.28 -15.21
N LEU A 122 -0.55 -14.47 -15.99
CA LEU A 122 -0.59 -14.52 -17.45
C LEU A 122 -0.04 -15.84 -17.99
N ALA A 123 1.01 -16.40 -17.39
CA ALA A 123 1.56 -17.70 -17.76
C ALA A 123 0.54 -18.83 -17.51
N ALA A 124 -0.12 -18.83 -16.34
CA ALA A 124 -1.18 -19.79 -16.04
C ALA A 124 -2.38 -19.65 -17.00
N ALA A 125 -2.74 -18.44 -17.39
CA ALA A 125 -3.79 -18.20 -18.38
C ALA A 125 -3.40 -18.72 -19.77
N ALA A 126 -2.14 -18.56 -20.19
CA ALA A 126 -1.64 -19.10 -21.45
C ALA A 126 -1.68 -20.64 -21.45
N GLU A 127 -1.23 -21.27 -20.37
CA GLU A 127 -1.29 -22.74 -20.19
C GLU A 127 -2.72 -23.27 -20.25
N ALA A 128 -3.66 -22.62 -19.55
CA ALA A 128 -5.08 -23.02 -19.58
C ALA A 128 -5.68 -22.92 -21.00
N LYS A 129 -5.33 -21.87 -21.76
CA LYS A 129 -5.75 -21.72 -23.17
C LYS A 129 -5.16 -22.81 -24.08
N GLU A 130 -3.89 -23.13 -23.89
CA GLU A 130 -3.18 -24.10 -24.75
C GLU A 130 -3.66 -25.52 -24.48
N THR A 131 -3.83 -25.88 -23.21
CA THR A 131 -4.23 -27.25 -22.82
C THR A 131 -5.73 -27.49 -22.87
N GLY A 132 -6.53 -26.44 -22.78
CA GLY A 132 -8.00 -26.53 -22.59
C GLY A 132 -8.42 -27.12 -21.24
N LEU A 133 -7.50 -27.14 -20.25
CA LEU A 133 -7.73 -27.69 -18.92
C LEU A 133 -7.54 -26.60 -17.84
N PRO A 134 -8.27 -26.71 -16.72
CA PRO A 134 -8.05 -25.80 -15.59
C PRO A 134 -6.64 -25.93 -15.02
N VAL A 135 -5.99 -24.79 -14.73
CA VAL A 135 -4.67 -24.72 -14.10
C VAL A 135 -4.83 -24.36 -12.63
N LYS A 136 -4.40 -25.27 -11.76
CA LYS A 136 -4.41 -25.10 -10.32
C LYS A 136 -3.07 -24.52 -9.85
N MET A 137 -3.13 -23.38 -9.16
CA MET A 137 -1.96 -22.70 -8.63
C MET A 137 -1.62 -23.13 -7.20
N ALA A 138 -0.46 -22.73 -6.69
CA ALA A 138 -0.09 -22.93 -5.29
C ALA A 138 -0.96 -22.06 -4.36
N ALA A 139 -1.00 -22.45 -3.08
CA ALA A 139 -1.64 -21.64 -2.04
C ALA A 139 -0.94 -20.28 -1.92
N MET A 140 -1.72 -19.20 -1.78
CA MET A 140 -1.20 -17.83 -1.74
C MET A 140 -2.15 -16.91 -0.95
N SER A 141 -1.61 -15.78 -0.49
CA SER A 141 -2.36 -14.78 0.28
C SER A 141 -3.51 -14.15 -0.52
N ALA A 142 -4.44 -13.50 0.19
CA ALA A 142 -5.57 -12.81 -0.45
C ALA A 142 -5.14 -11.72 -1.43
N PHE A 143 -4.06 -11.00 -1.13
CA PHE A 143 -3.49 -10.01 -2.03
C PHE A 143 -2.96 -10.65 -3.32
N GLU A 144 -2.18 -11.72 -3.19
CA GLU A 144 -1.61 -12.43 -4.34
C GLU A 144 -2.70 -13.02 -5.24
N ARG A 145 -3.75 -13.63 -4.63
CA ARG A 145 -4.90 -14.14 -5.40
C ARG A 145 -5.60 -13.03 -6.19
N LYS A 146 -5.77 -11.84 -5.60
CA LYS A 146 -6.36 -10.71 -6.30
C LYS A 146 -5.55 -10.31 -7.53
N VAL A 147 -4.22 -10.19 -7.41
CA VAL A 147 -3.36 -9.84 -8.54
C VAL A 147 -3.43 -10.89 -9.66
N ILE A 148 -3.47 -12.18 -9.28
CA ILE A 148 -3.64 -13.28 -10.26
C ILE A 148 -5.00 -13.20 -10.95
N HIS A 149 -6.09 -12.99 -10.21
CA HIS A 149 -7.43 -12.85 -10.79
C HIS A 149 -7.50 -11.69 -11.80
N ASP A 150 -6.91 -10.54 -11.45
CA ASP A 150 -6.86 -9.38 -12.32
C ASP A 150 -6.06 -9.69 -13.61
N ALA A 151 -4.93 -10.39 -13.51
CA ALA A 151 -4.10 -10.79 -14.66
C ALA A 151 -4.81 -11.82 -15.56
N VAL A 152 -5.51 -12.79 -14.96
CA VAL A 152 -6.28 -13.80 -15.72
C VAL A 152 -7.46 -13.14 -16.44
N ALA A 153 -8.16 -12.22 -15.79
CA ALA A 153 -9.25 -11.47 -16.42
C ALA A 153 -8.74 -10.59 -17.58
N GLU A 154 -7.58 -9.96 -17.45
CA GLU A 154 -6.91 -9.23 -18.54
C GLU A 154 -6.61 -10.13 -19.74
N ALA A 155 -6.25 -11.40 -19.50
CA ALA A 155 -6.06 -12.40 -20.54
C ALA A 155 -7.38 -12.93 -21.16
N GLY A 156 -8.54 -12.48 -20.66
CA GLY A 156 -9.86 -12.87 -21.16
C GLY A 156 -10.33 -14.24 -20.70
N LEU A 157 -9.80 -14.74 -19.57
CA LEU A 157 -10.20 -16.00 -18.94
C LEU A 157 -10.90 -15.75 -17.59
N THR A 158 -11.47 -16.81 -17.02
CA THR A 158 -12.06 -16.78 -15.69
C THR A 158 -11.19 -17.51 -14.68
N SER A 159 -11.30 -17.12 -13.41
CA SER A 159 -10.58 -17.79 -12.33
C SER A 159 -11.38 -17.76 -11.04
N GLU A 160 -11.22 -18.78 -10.22
CA GLU A 160 -11.89 -18.92 -8.93
C GLU A 160 -10.89 -19.19 -7.82
N SER A 161 -11.20 -18.75 -6.60
CA SER A 161 -10.39 -19.05 -5.42
C SER A 161 -11.01 -20.20 -4.65
N GLU A 162 -10.29 -21.32 -4.55
CA GLU A 162 -10.69 -22.54 -3.85
C GLU A 162 -9.90 -22.77 -2.58
N GLY A 163 -10.42 -23.64 -1.69
CA GLY A 163 -9.78 -23.97 -0.43
C GLY A 163 -10.07 -22.97 0.69
N THR A 164 -9.48 -23.22 1.85
CA THR A 164 -9.60 -22.40 3.06
C THR A 164 -8.23 -21.85 3.46
N GLU A 165 -8.20 -20.65 4.06
CA GLU A 165 -6.96 -20.10 4.59
C GLU A 165 -6.31 -21.05 5.63
N PRO A 166 -5.00 -21.18 5.64
CA PRO A 166 -3.98 -20.54 4.78
C PRO A 166 -3.69 -21.28 3.47
N GLN A 167 -4.42 -22.36 3.15
CA GLN A 167 -4.20 -23.21 1.98
C GLN A 167 -5.05 -22.81 0.76
N ARG A 168 -5.56 -21.58 0.74
CA ARG A 168 -6.40 -21.09 -0.34
C ARG A 168 -5.58 -20.72 -1.58
N TYR A 169 -6.05 -21.14 -2.76
CA TYR A 169 -5.34 -21.01 -4.05
C TYR A 169 -6.29 -20.54 -5.16
N VAL A 170 -5.72 -20.21 -6.32
CA VAL A 170 -6.48 -19.85 -7.53
C VAL A 170 -6.51 -21.02 -8.50
N VAL A 171 -7.66 -21.23 -9.13
CA VAL A 171 -7.86 -22.11 -10.29
C VAL A 171 -8.20 -21.22 -11.49
N VAL A 172 -7.42 -21.35 -12.56
CA VAL A 172 -7.63 -20.62 -13.81
C VAL A 172 -8.38 -21.54 -14.77
N ASN A 173 -9.54 -21.11 -15.24
CA ASN A 173 -10.37 -21.87 -16.18
C ASN A 173 -10.11 -21.39 -17.62
N PRO A 174 -10.06 -22.33 -18.60
CA PRO A 174 -9.86 -22.03 -20.02
C PRO A 174 -11.02 -21.26 -20.64
#